data_df659bf5f7b6be33196dea0d7af7bbd2
#
_entry.id   df659bf5f7b6be33196dea0d7af7bbd2
#
_cell.length_a   1.000
_cell.length_b   1.000
_cell.length_c   1.000
_cell.angle_alpha   90.00
_cell.angle_beta   90.00
_cell.angle_gamma   90.00
#
_symmetry.space_group_name_H-M   'P 1'
#
loop_
_entity.id
_entity.type
_entity.pdbx_description
1 polymer ?
#
loop_
_entity_poly.entity_id
_entity_poly.type
_entity_poly.pdbx_seq_one_letter_code
_entity_poly.pdbx_strand_id
1 'polypeptide(L)'
;MKYEIVVGLEVHAELNTKTKIYCGCKNSFGSMVNSNCCPICTGMPGTLPTLNKSVVDYAVRMGYALHCSINNICKMDRKNYFYPDLPKAYQISQFDVVAFDGLRERLLVYPQR
;
A
#
# COMPACT_ATOMS: atom_id res chain seq x y z
N MET A 1 16.32 12.59 -35.98
CA MET A 1 15.97 12.25 -34.58
C MET A 1 15.26 10.92 -34.61
N LYS A 2 15.70 9.95 -33.81
CA LYS A 2 14.93 8.72 -33.55
C LYS A 2 14.13 8.94 -32.29
N TYR A 3 12.81 8.73 -32.31
CA TYR A 3 11.95 8.76 -31.17
C TYR A 3 11.74 7.32 -30.67
N GLU A 4 11.79 7.13 -29.36
CA GLU A 4 11.45 5.88 -28.67
C GLU A 4 10.10 6.06 -27.98
N ILE A 5 9.19 5.13 -28.21
CA ILE A 5 7.87 5.15 -27.54
C ILE A 5 8.03 4.45 -26.20
N VAL A 6 7.74 5.16 -25.11
CA VAL A 6 7.72 4.62 -23.75
C VAL A 6 6.28 4.68 -23.24
N VAL A 7 5.76 3.54 -22.79
CA VAL A 7 4.41 3.43 -22.22
C VAL A 7 4.51 2.87 -20.81
N GLY A 8 3.86 3.53 -19.86
CA GLY A 8 3.70 3.06 -18.47
C GLY A 8 2.23 2.75 -18.19
N LEU A 9 1.99 1.71 -17.39
CA LEU A 9 0.67 1.38 -16.87
C LEU A 9 0.70 1.47 -15.35
N GLU A 10 -0.35 2.04 -14.77
CA GLU A 10 -0.60 2.04 -13.34
C GLU A 10 -1.94 1.35 -13.07
N VAL A 11 -1.92 0.33 -12.22
CA VAL A 11 -3.11 -0.46 -11.89
C VAL A 11 -3.35 -0.40 -10.39
N HIS A 12 -4.55 -0.01 -9.98
CA HIS A 12 -4.99 -0.01 -8.59
C HIS A 12 -5.88 -1.22 -8.33
N ALA A 13 -5.60 -1.95 -7.25
CA ALA A 13 -6.40 -3.08 -6.82
C ALA A 13 -6.81 -2.92 -5.35
N GLU A 14 -8.09 -3.07 -5.08
CA GLU A 14 -8.63 -3.13 -3.72
C GLU A 14 -8.66 -4.58 -3.25
N LEU A 15 -7.99 -4.86 -2.12
CA LEU A 15 -7.90 -6.21 -1.60
C LEU A 15 -9.11 -6.54 -0.71
N ASN A 16 -9.77 -7.64 -1.01
CA ASN A 16 -10.90 -8.14 -0.23
C ASN A 16 -10.39 -8.88 1.03
N THR A 17 -9.95 -8.12 2.02
CA THR A 17 -9.48 -8.62 3.33
C THR A 17 -10.44 -8.23 4.45
N LYS A 18 -10.45 -8.98 5.56
CA LYS A 18 -11.30 -8.69 6.72
C LYS A 18 -10.90 -7.39 7.44
N THR A 19 -9.62 -7.08 7.44
CA THR A 19 -9.06 -5.88 8.08
C THR A 19 -8.27 -5.05 7.08
N LYS A 20 -8.04 -3.80 7.42
CA LYS A 20 -7.13 -2.91 6.67
C LYS A 20 -5.70 -3.50 6.64
N ILE A 21 -4.85 -2.96 5.77
CA ILE A 21 -3.50 -3.46 5.54
C ILE A 21 -2.61 -3.36 6.77
N TYR A 22 -2.65 -2.21 7.46
CA TYR A 22 -1.70 -1.87 8.51
C TYR A 22 -2.33 -1.72 9.91
N CYS A 23 -3.59 -2.12 10.09
CA CYS A 23 -4.23 -2.11 11.39
C CYS A 23 -5.36 -3.14 11.46
N GLY A 24 -5.87 -3.39 12.67
CA GLY A 24 -6.97 -4.33 12.92
C GLY A 24 -8.36 -3.79 12.59
N CYS A 25 -8.50 -2.55 12.11
CA CYS A 25 -9.81 -2.02 11.76
C CYS A 25 -10.44 -2.78 10.62
N LYS A 26 -11.76 -2.94 10.72
CA LYS A 26 -12.55 -3.64 9.71
C LYS A 26 -12.43 -2.96 8.34
N ASN A 27 -12.28 -3.77 7.30
CA ASN A 27 -12.32 -3.33 5.91
C ASN A 27 -13.72 -3.64 5.36
N SER A 28 -14.67 -2.74 5.58
CA SER A 28 -16.05 -2.92 5.11
C SER A 28 -16.63 -1.61 4.61
N PHE A 29 -17.37 -1.70 3.53
CA PHE A 29 -18.16 -0.60 2.98
C PHE A 29 -19.48 -0.42 3.77
N GLY A 30 -20.02 0.81 3.81
CA GLY A 30 -21.33 1.11 4.42
C GLY A 30 -21.37 1.14 5.94
N SER A 31 -20.23 1.14 6.62
CA SER A 31 -20.15 1.36 8.07
C SER A 31 -20.46 2.82 8.44
N MET A 32 -20.85 3.06 9.70
CA MET A 32 -21.02 4.42 10.20
C MET A 32 -19.75 5.25 10.04
N VAL A 33 -19.91 6.53 9.84
CA VAL A 33 -18.77 7.47 9.68
C VAL A 33 -17.82 7.35 10.88
N ASN A 34 -16.53 7.27 10.60
CA ASN A 34 -15.44 7.17 11.60
C ASN A 34 -15.50 5.93 12.53
N SER A 35 -16.33 4.92 12.24
CA SER A 35 -16.38 3.70 13.05
C SER A 35 -15.23 2.72 12.78
N ASN A 36 -14.64 2.77 11.58
CA ASN A 36 -13.53 1.91 11.15
C ASN A 36 -12.19 2.67 11.20
N CYS A 37 -11.90 3.38 12.27
CA CYS A 37 -10.65 4.09 12.46
C CYS A 37 -10.04 3.80 13.85
N CYS A 38 -8.71 3.87 13.92
CA CYS A 38 -7.95 3.68 15.14
C CYS A 38 -6.71 4.60 15.13
N PRO A 39 -5.99 4.75 16.25
CA PRO A 39 -4.79 5.57 16.30
C PRO A 39 -3.75 5.25 15.24
N ILE A 40 -3.64 3.99 14.81
CA ILE A 40 -2.67 3.58 13.77
C ILE A 40 -3.05 4.17 12.42
N CYS A 41 -4.29 3.95 11.95
CA CYS A 41 -4.69 4.42 10.62
C CYS A 41 -4.94 5.94 10.55
N THR A 42 -5.07 6.61 11.71
CA THR A 42 -5.11 8.07 11.80
C THR A 42 -3.73 8.71 11.99
N GLY A 43 -2.69 7.90 12.12
CA GLY A 43 -1.30 8.39 12.19
C GLY A 43 -0.95 9.08 13.51
N MET A 44 -1.54 8.65 14.61
CA MET A 44 -1.25 9.23 15.94
C MET A 44 0.19 8.96 16.38
N PRO A 45 0.83 9.90 17.10
CA PRO A 45 2.18 9.72 17.61
C PRO A 45 2.33 8.43 18.44
N GLY A 46 3.48 7.76 18.29
CA GLY A 46 3.82 6.54 19.06
C GLY A 46 3.17 5.26 18.55
N THR A 47 2.33 5.31 17.51
CA THR A 47 1.70 4.12 16.95
C THR A 47 2.60 3.43 15.93
N LEU A 48 2.53 2.10 15.88
CA LEU A 48 3.22 1.27 14.88
C LEU A 48 2.22 0.48 14.06
N PRO A 49 2.47 0.28 12.76
CA PRO A 49 1.60 -0.51 11.91
C PRO A 49 1.63 -1.98 12.30
N THR A 50 0.48 -2.65 12.15
CA THR A 50 0.33 -4.10 12.28
C THR A 50 -0.05 -4.65 10.92
N LEU A 51 0.87 -5.35 10.27
CA LEU A 51 0.69 -5.83 8.90
C LEU A 51 -0.30 -6.99 8.85
N ASN A 52 -1.26 -6.90 7.95
CA ASN A 52 -2.21 -7.98 7.68
C ASN A 52 -1.54 -9.08 6.84
N LYS A 53 -1.44 -10.28 7.41
CA LYS A 53 -0.82 -11.44 6.75
C LYS A 53 -1.45 -11.77 5.39
N SER A 54 -2.78 -11.69 5.26
CA SER A 54 -3.45 -11.98 4.00
C SER A 54 -3.03 -11.03 2.87
N VAL A 55 -2.72 -9.78 3.21
CA VAL A 55 -2.21 -8.80 2.24
C VAL A 55 -0.83 -9.20 1.75
N VAL A 56 0.04 -9.66 2.65
CA VAL A 56 1.38 -10.16 2.27
C VAL A 56 1.24 -11.36 1.34
N ASP A 57 0.37 -12.32 1.68
CA ASP A 57 0.13 -13.50 0.85
C ASP A 57 -0.37 -13.11 -0.55
N TYR A 58 -1.25 -12.13 -0.66
CA TYR A 58 -1.74 -11.62 -1.96
C TYR A 58 -0.64 -10.89 -2.74
N ALA A 59 0.16 -10.06 -2.07
CA ALA A 59 1.27 -9.35 -2.70
C ALA A 59 2.32 -10.32 -3.25
N VAL A 60 2.67 -11.35 -2.48
CA VAL A 60 3.62 -12.39 -2.91
C VAL A 60 3.08 -13.19 -4.10
N ARG A 61 1.79 -13.58 -4.08
CA ARG A 61 1.14 -14.27 -5.22
C ARG A 61 1.15 -13.41 -6.47
N MET A 62 0.85 -12.12 -6.34
CA MET A 62 0.90 -11.18 -7.46
C MET A 62 2.32 -11.03 -7.99
N GLY A 63 3.31 -10.90 -7.09
CA GLY A 63 4.72 -10.83 -7.47
C GLY A 63 5.16 -12.07 -8.28
N TYR A 64 4.78 -13.27 -7.86
CA TYR A 64 5.06 -14.48 -8.64
C TYR A 64 4.35 -14.50 -9.98
N ALA A 65 3.08 -14.06 -10.03
CA ALA A 65 2.32 -14.01 -11.28
C ALA A 65 2.93 -13.05 -12.32
N LEU A 66 3.59 -11.99 -11.85
CA LEU A 66 4.28 -11.00 -12.67
C LEU A 66 5.78 -11.30 -12.85
N HIS A 67 6.25 -12.46 -12.40
CA HIS A 67 7.66 -12.87 -12.44
C HIS A 67 8.61 -11.93 -11.70
N CYS A 68 8.13 -11.25 -10.65
CA CYS A 68 8.93 -10.35 -9.84
C CYS A 68 9.87 -11.11 -8.88
N SER A 69 10.96 -10.47 -8.50
CA SER A 69 11.78 -10.90 -7.37
C SER A 69 11.10 -10.52 -6.06
N ILE A 70 11.04 -11.44 -5.11
CA ILE A 70 10.39 -11.21 -3.80
C ILE A 70 11.44 -10.81 -2.77
N ASN A 71 11.26 -9.66 -2.13
CA ASN A 71 12.08 -9.21 -1.04
C ASN A 71 11.70 -9.91 0.27
N ASN A 72 12.70 -10.43 0.98
CA ASN A 72 12.51 -11.06 2.29
C ASN A 72 12.44 -10.05 3.44
N ILE A 73 12.91 -8.83 3.22
CA ILE A 73 12.94 -7.75 4.20
C ILE A 73 12.28 -6.52 3.61
N CYS A 74 11.27 -5.99 4.31
CA CYS A 74 10.58 -4.77 3.94
C CYS A 74 10.57 -3.80 5.11
N LYS A 75 10.75 -2.52 4.82
CA LYS A 75 10.67 -1.45 5.81
C LYS A 75 9.45 -0.59 5.52
N MET A 76 8.71 -0.26 6.58
CA MET A 76 7.56 0.66 6.48
C MET A 76 7.99 2.06 6.85
N ASP A 77 7.52 3.03 6.09
CA ASP A 77 7.77 4.44 6.29
C ASP A 77 6.45 5.21 6.43
N ARG A 78 6.49 6.36 7.08
CA ARG A 78 5.38 7.29 7.14
C ARG A 78 5.57 8.35 6.07
N LYS A 79 4.56 8.49 5.21
CA LYS A 79 4.50 9.53 4.20
C LYS A 79 3.41 10.52 4.56
N ASN A 80 3.78 11.78 4.71
CA ASN A 80 2.85 12.86 4.89
C ASN A 80 3.11 13.89 3.78
N TYR A 81 2.05 14.37 3.15
CA TYR A 81 2.14 15.48 2.21
C TYR A 81 0.93 16.38 2.33
N PHE A 82 1.12 17.65 1.96
CA PHE A 82 0.11 18.68 2.12
C PHE A 82 -0.11 19.35 0.76
N TYR A 83 -1.36 19.30 0.31
CA TYR A 83 -1.84 20.00 -0.87
C TYR A 83 -3.10 20.80 -0.51
N PRO A 84 -3.44 21.88 -1.25
CA PRO A 84 -4.64 22.68 -0.97
C PRO A 84 -5.94 21.90 -0.98
N ASP A 85 -6.01 20.83 -1.78
CA ASP A 85 -7.16 19.93 -1.93
C ASP A 85 -7.10 18.70 -1.00
N LEU A 86 -6.00 18.51 -0.27
CA LEU A 86 -5.77 17.39 0.64
C LEU A 86 -5.28 17.87 2.00
N PRO A 87 -6.18 18.26 2.92
CA PRO A 87 -5.80 18.88 4.19
C PRO A 87 -4.97 17.96 5.10
N LYS A 88 -5.04 16.66 4.93
CA LYS A 88 -4.21 15.68 5.62
C LYS A 88 -4.07 14.42 4.77
N ALA A 89 -2.93 14.26 4.14
CA ALA A 89 -2.59 13.03 3.41
C ALA A 89 -1.53 12.25 4.19
N TYR A 90 -1.98 11.34 5.04
CA TYR A 90 -1.14 10.38 5.76
C TYR A 90 -1.26 9.01 5.11
N GLN A 91 -0.12 8.41 4.80
CA GLN A 91 -0.01 7.06 4.29
C GLN A 91 1.12 6.32 5.00
N ILE A 92 0.89 5.04 5.31
CA ILE A 92 1.98 4.10 5.56
C ILE A 92 2.43 3.61 4.19
N SER A 93 3.69 3.78 3.88
CA SER A 93 4.28 3.43 2.59
C SER A 93 5.49 2.52 2.77
N GLN A 94 6.05 2.06 1.68
CA GLN A 94 7.26 1.25 1.66
C GLN A 94 8.18 1.80 0.58
N PHE A 95 9.42 2.08 0.94
CA PHE A 95 10.47 2.34 -0.04
C PHE A 95 11.00 1.02 -0.60
N ASP A 96 11.22 0.06 0.30
CA ASP A 96 11.58 -1.31 -0.07
C ASP A 96 10.29 -2.13 -0.22
N VAL A 97 9.89 -2.37 -1.43
CA VAL A 97 8.64 -3.06 -1.77
C VAL A 97 8.73 -4.57 -1.56
N VAL A 98 7.59 -5.23 -1.37
CA VAL A 98 7.51 -6.68 -1.19
C VAL A 98 8.01 -7.45 -2.40
N ALA A 99 7.78 -6.92 -3.61
CA ALA A 99 8.22 -7.53 -4.85
C ALA A 99 8.64 -6.47 -5.85
N PHE A 100 9.69 -6.73 -6.62
CA PHE A 100 10.09 -5.88 -7.72
C PHE A 100 10.59 -6.71 -8.90
N ASP A 101 10.43 -6.19 -10.10
CA ASP A 101 11.06 -6.72 -11.29
C ASP A 101 12.39 -5.98 -11.53
N GLY A 102 13.44 -6.71 -11.88
CA GLY A 102 14.78 -6.17 -12.14
C GLY A 102 14.87 -5.19 -13.30
N LEU A 103 13.79 -4.99 -14.04
CA LEU A 103 13.73 -4.18 -15.28
C LEU A 103 12.99 -2.84 -15.17
N ARG A 104 12.68 -2.30 -13.99
CA ARG A 104 12.03 -0.99 -13.73
C ARG A 104 10.60 -1.00 -13.22
N GLU A 105 10.00 -2.15 -12.94
CA GLU A 105 8.62 -2.21 -12.44
C GLU A 105 8.63 -2.38 -10.92
N ARG A 106 7.88 -1.53 -10.23
CA ARG A 106 7.72 -1.60 -8.77
C ARG A 106 6.28 -1.96 -8.44
N LEU A 107 6.06 -3.10 -7.84
CA LEU A 107 4.78 -3.39 -7.23
C LEU A 107 4.71 -2.66 -5.89
N LEU A 108 4.08 -1.50 -5.89
CA LEU A 108 3.83 -0.73 -4.68
C LEU A 108 2.46 -1.12 -4.12
N VAL A 109 2.44 -1.64 -2.90
CA VAL A 109 1.18 -1.86 -2.18
C VAL A 109 0.86 -0.60 -1.39
N TYR A 110 -0.06 0.20 -1.90
CA TYR A 110 -0.58 1.38 -1.20
C TYR A 110 -1.90 1.04 -0.50
N PRO A 111 -2.11 1.49 0.73
CA PRO A 111 -3.43 1.43 1.34
C PRO A 111 -4.37 2.37 0.57
N GLN A 112 -5.43 1.83 0.01
CA GLN A 112 -6.54 2.63 -0.48
C GLN A 112 -7.33 3.18 0.72
N ARG A 113 -7.93 4.35 0.56
CA ARG A 113 -8.68 5.12 1.58
C ARG A 113 -9.87 4.38 2.13
#